data_4c4310fd3f64c0d3bc84cc1cd7a48537
#
_entry.id   4c4310fd3f64c0d3bc84cc1cd7a48537
#
_cell.length_a   1.000
_cell.length_b   1.000
_cell.length_c   1.000
_cell.angle_alpha   90.00
_cell.angle_beta   90.00
_cell.angle_gamma   90.00
#
_symmetry.space_group_name_H-M   'P 1'
#
loop_
_entity.id
_entity.type
_entity.pdbx_description
1 polymer ?
#
loop_
_entity_poly.entity_id
_entity_poly.type
_entity_poly.pdbx_seq_one_letter_code
_entity_poly.pdbx_strand_id
1 'polypeptide(L)'
;ILAEGTEILSLDYTEHLFYLICHAYKHFLHSGFGIRQVCDIIMYSNMYGEKINWQLLLGWCREIHGEFFSAALFKIGKKYLIFDEKKACFPEEWSKIKVDESLLLRDILDAGVYGYEGRERRHSSNLTLNEVSRQWNGERKNPVLQTIFPSLKSMKNEFAFLKKIPFLLPAAWLIRILRYEKEMRKNAHKNVTDALKIGNRRIELMRKYKIIE
;
A
#
# COMPACT_ATOMS: atom_id res chain seq x y z
N ILE A 1 -25.08 -16.80 -3.12
CA ILE A 1 -25.51 -16.40 -4.49
C ILE A 1 -25.76 -17.67 -5.27
N LEU A 2 -26.89 -17.73 -6.00
CA LEU A 2 -27.16 -18.80 -6.97
C LEU A 2 -26.70 -18.33 -8.34
N ALA A 3 -25.76 -19.04 -8.93
CA ALA A 3 -25.34 -18.83 -10.31
C ALA A 3 -25.51 -20.12 -11.09
N GLU A 4 -26.35 -20.10 -12.14
CA GLU A 4 -26.66 -21.26 -12.98
C GLU A 4 -27.09 -22.52 -12.20
N GLY A 5 -27.84 -22.33 -11.10
CA GLY A 5 -28.30 -23.42 -10.22
C GLY A 5 -27.24 -23.96 -9.22
N THR A 6 -26.06 -23.35 -9.18
CA THR A 6 -25.01 -23.71 -8.22
C THR A 6 -24.93 -22.64 -7.13
N GLU A 7 -24.88 -23.09 -5.86
CA GLU A 7 -24.72 -22.19 -4.73
C GLU A 7 -23.24 -21.75 -4.61
N ILE A 8 -22.98 -20.45 -4.75
CA ILE A 8 -21.64 -19.86 -4.67
C ILE A 8 -21.56 -19.03 -3.40
N LEU A 9 -20.55 -19.30 -2.56
CA LEU A 9 -20.19 -18.44 -1.44
C LEU A 9 -19.66 -17.10 -1.97
N SER A 10 -20.19 -16.01 -1.45
CA SER A 10 -19.78 -14.65 -1.78
C SER A 10 -19.60 -13.84 -0.51
N LEU A 11 -18.75 -12.82 -0.56
CA LEU A 11 -18.64 -11.83 0.52
C LEU A 11 -19.97 -11.08 0.67
N ASP A 12 -20.33 -10.74 1.89
CA ASP A 12 -21.42 -9.80 2.13
C ASP A 12 -21.03 -8.36 1.73
N TYR A 13 -21.96 -7.40 1.85
CA TYR A 13 -21.70 -6.03 1.41
C TYR A 13 -20.62 -5.33 2.22
N THR A 14 -20.51 -5.59 3.51
CA THR A 14 -19.51 -5.02 4.40
C THR A 14 -18.15 -5.63 4.16
N GLU A 15 -18.09 -6.97 4.06
CA GLU A 15 -16.88 -7.72 3.74
C GLU A 15 -16.31 -7.33 2.38
N HIS A 16 -17.19 -7.15 1.38
CA HIS A 16 -16.75 -6.76 0.04
C HIS A 16 -16.15 -5.36 0.04
N LEU A 17 -16.78 -4.39 0.72
CA LEU A 17 -16.19 -3.05 0.84
C LEU A 17 -14.87 -3.08 1.59
N PHE A 18 -14.79 -3.87 2.67
CA PHE A 18 -13.54 -4.06 3.40
C PHE A 18 -12.45 -4.67 2.51
N TYR A 19 -12.80 -5.67 1.69
CA TYR A 19 -11.87 -6.24 0.70
C TYR A 19 -11.34 -5.18 -0.27
N LEU A 20 -12.21 -4.33 -0.84
CA LEU A 20 -11.79 -3.24 -1.74
C LEU A 20 -10.83 -2.27 -1.03
N ILE A 21 -11.13 -1.90 0.21
CA ILE A 21 -10.26 -1.04 1.04
C ILE A 21 -8.92 -1.73 1.31
N CYS A 22 -8.93 -2.99 1.75
CA CYS A 22 -7.71 -3.77 2.00
C CYS A 22 -6.85 -3.91 0.74
N HIS A 23 -7.48 -4.10 -0.42
CA HIS A 23 -6.78 -4.19 -1.70
C HIS A 23 -6.06 -2.87 -2.03
N ALA A 24 -6.75 -1.73 -1.91
CA ALA A 24 -6.14 -0.41 -2.10
C ALA A 24 -5.04 -0.15 -1.05
N TYR A 25 -5.29 -0.50 0.21
CA TYR A 25 -4.34 -0.34 1.31
C TYR A 25 -3.07 -1.15 1.11
N LYS A 26 -3.18 -2.43 0.71
CA LYS A 26 -2.03 -3.27 0.34
C LYS A 26 -1.17 -2.62 -0.73
N HIS A 27 -1.79 -2.09 -1.78
CA HIS A 27 -1.08 -1.39 -2.83
C HIS A 27 -0.46 -0.09 -2.33
N PHE A 28 -1.15 0.65 -1.49
CA PHE A 28 -0.62 1.84 -0.82
C PHE A 28 0.63 1.53 -0.01
N LEU A 29 0.64 0.47 0.79
CA LEU A 29 1.81 0.06 1.58
C LEU A 29 2.98 -0.39 0.71
N HIS A 30 2.71 -0.94 -0.46
CA HIS A 30 3.72 -1.47 -1.38
C HIS A 30 4.26 -0.40 -2.34
N SER A 31 3.59 -0.17 -3.46
CA SER A 31 4.10 0.67 -4.56
C SER A 31 3.24 1.90 -4.86
N GLY A 32 2.12 2.04 -4.20
CA GLY A 32 1.07 3.00 -4.50
C GLY A 32 -0.08 2.38 -5.30
N PHE A 33 -1.18 3.11 -5.42
CA PHE A 33 -2.38 2.70 -6.12
C PHE A 33 -2.97 3.86 -6.92
N GLY A 34 -3.79 3.55 -7.91
CA GLY A 34 -4.37 4.55 -8.79
C GLY A 34 -5.74 5.04 -8.36
N ILE A 35 -6.18 6.15 -8.95
CA ILE A 35 -7.50 6.75 -8.68
C ILE A 35 -8.66 5.80 -8.96
N ARG A 36 -8.49 4.84 -9.89
CA ARG A 36 -9.52 3.85 -10.24
C ARG A 36 -9.98 3.06 -9.02
N GLN A 37 -9.05 2.62 -8.16
CA GLN A 37 -9.40 1.87 -6.95
C GLN A 37 -10.20 2.73 -5.96
N VAL A 38 -9.94 4.03 -5.91
CA VAL A 38 -10.78 4.96 -5.12
C VAL A 38 -12.19 5.05 -5.72
N CYS A 39 -12.29 5.17 -7.05
CA CYS A 39 -13.60 5.18 -7.73
C CYS A 39 -14.41 3.91 -7.43
N ASP A 40 -13.77 2.73 -7.48
CA ASP A 40 -14.44 1.46 -7.18
C ASP A 40 -15.01 1.45 -5.76
N ILE A 41 -14.25 1.90 -4.76
CA ILE A 41 -14.69 2.02 -3.36
C ILE A 41 -15.87 2.99 -3.23
N ILE A 42 -15.78 4.16 -3.85
CA ILE A 42 -16.82 5.20 -3.76
C ILE A 42 -18.10 4.80 -4.47
N MET A 43 -18.00 4.23 -5.67
CA MET A 43 -19.16 3.74 -6.42
C MET A 43 -19.86 2.61 -5.67
N TYR A 44 -19.10 1.66 -5.13
CA TYR A 44 -19.66 0.58 -4.31
C TYR A 44 -20.37 1.12 -3.08
N SER A 45 -19.77 2.08 -2.38
CA SER A 45 -20.36 2.71 -1.20
C SER A 45 -21.66 3.49 -1.54
N ASN A 46 -21.70 4.22 -2.66
CA ASN A 46 -22.90 4.90 -3.11
C ASN A 46 -24.02 3.93 -3.50
N MET A 47 -23.67 2.75 -4.03
CA MET A 47 -24.65 1.76 -4.49
C MET A 47 -25.23 0.92 -3.34
N TYR A 48 -24.39 0.55 -2.38
CA TYR A 48 -24.74 -0.43 -1.35
C TYR A 48 -24.65 0.10 0.07
N GLY A 49 -24.46 1.41 0.27
CA GLY A 49 -24.20 2.01 1.58
C GLY A 49 -25.21 1.69 2.66
N GLU A 50 -26.50 1.60 2.30
CA GLU A 50 -27.58 1.18 3.21
C GLU A 50 -27.46 -0.25 3.75
N LYS A 51 -26.72 -1.12 3.02
CA LYS A 51 -26.49 -2.52 3.37
C LYS A 51 -25.16 -2.75 4.09
N ILE A 52 -24.35 -1.70 4.22
CA ILE A 52 -23.02 -1.76 4.85
C ILE A 52 -23.17 -1.51 6.34
N ASN A 53 -22.58 -2.38 7.16
CA ASN A 53 -22.37 -2.12 8.57
C ASN A 53 -21.10 -1.25 8.76
N TRP A 54 -21.29 0.08 8.69
CA TRP A 54 -20.21 1.05 8.76
C TRP A 54 -19.43 1.02 10.07
N GLN A 55 -20.07 0.67 11.20
CA GLN A 55 -19.41 0.57 12.49
C GLN A 55 -18.48 -0.63 12.53
N LEU A 56 -18.93 -1.77 12.02
CA LEU A 56 -18.13 -2.98 11.90
C LEU A 56 -16.93 -2.75 10.97
N LEU A 57 -17.18 -2.12 9.82
CA LEU A 57 -16.14 -1.74 8.85
C LEU A 57 -15.06 -0.85 9.48
N LEU A 58 -15.46 0.16 10.29
CA LEU A 58 -14.52 1.02 10.99
C LEU A 58 -13.69 0.23 12.00
N GLY A 59 -14.30 -0.71 12.72
CA GLY A 59 -13.62 -1.63 13.63
C GLY A 59 -12.51 -2.40 12.90
N TRP A 60 -12.83 -3.04 11.78
CA TRP A 60 -11.85 -3.77 10.98
C TRP A 60 -10.74 -2.87 10.41
N CYS A 61 -11.10 -1.66 9.99
CA CYS A 61 -10.07 -0.69 9.54
C CYS A 61 -9.12 -0.30 10.67
N ARG A 62 -9.59 -0.19 11.92
CA ARG A 62 -8.76 0.07 13.09
C ARG A 62 -7.81 -1.08 13.40
N GLU A 63 -8.29 -2.32 13.31
CA GLU A 63 -7.47 -3.52 13.54
C GLU A 63 -6.27 -3.60 12.61
N ILE A 64 -6.41 -3.17 11.37
CA ILE A 64 -5.31 -3.14 10.38
C ILE A 64 -4.53 -1.81 10.35
N HIS A 65 -4.74 -0.91 11.31
CA HIS A 65 -4.17 0.45 11.32
C HIS A 65 -4.47 1.26 10.05
N GLY A 66 -5.61 0.98 9.42
CA GLY A 66 -6.06 1.57 8.15
C GLY A 66 -7.16 2.63 8.30
N GLU A 67 -7.56 3.03 9.51
CA GLU A 67 -8.69 3.93 9.71
C GLU A 67 -8.48 5.32 9.10
N PHE A 68 -7.27 5.90 9.28
CA PHE A 68 -6.94 7.22 8.72
C PHE A 68 -6.83 7.18 7.19
N PHE A 69 -6.26 6.11 6.66
CA PHE A 69 -6.21 5.85 5.22
C PHE A 69 -7.61 5.77 4.62
N SER A 70 -8.48 4.95 5.21
CA SER A 70 -9.86 4.77 4.75
C SER A 70 -10.68 6.06 4.85
N ALA A 71 -10.54 6.80 5.96
CA ALA A 71 -11.20 8.10 6.11
C ALA A 71 -10.73 9.11 5.04
N ALA A 72 -9.42 9.10 4.69
CA ALA A 72 -8.92 9.93 3.60
C ALA A 72 -9.51 9.55 2.24
N LEU A 73 -9.72 8.25 1.96
CA LEU A 73 -10.38 7.80 0.73
C LEU A 73 -11.79 8.37 0.60
N PHE A 74 -12.61 8.28 1.67
CA PHE A 74 -13.96 8.83 1.66
C PHE A 74 -13.98 10.36 1.57
N LYS A 75 -13.02 11.06 2.18
CA LYS A 75 -12.87 12.52 1.99
C LYS A 75 -12.50 12.89 0.56
N ILE A 76 -11.61 12.13 -0.09
CA ILE A 76 -11.31 12.28 -1.52
C ILE A 76 -12.58 12.03 -2.34
N GLY A 77 -13.32 10.96 -2.01
CA GLY A 77 -14.58 10.62 -2.63
C GLY A 77 -15.60 11.76 -2.57
N LYS A 78 -15.80 12.34 -1.39
CA LYS A 78 -16.71 13.46 -1.15
C LYS A 78 -16.32 14.71 -1.92
N LYS A 79 -15.02 15.02 -1.96
CA LYS A 79 -14.54 16.28 -2.51
C LYS A 79 -14.36 16.23 -4.04
N TYR A 80 -14.06 15.07 -4.61
CA TYR A 80 -13.61 14.96 -6.00
C TYR A 80 -14.35 13.89 -6.84
N LEU A 81 -15.08 12.92 -6.22
CA LEU A 81 -15.62 11.74 -6.89
C LEU A 81 -17.14 11.51 -6.64
N ILE A 82 -17.86 12.55 -6.25
CA ILE A 82 -19.31 12.50 -6.06
C ILE A 82 -19.75 11.42 -5.05
N PHE A 83 -19.03 11.29 -3.93
CA PHE A 83 -19.49 10.46 -2.82
C PHE A 83 -20.69 11.13 -2.12
N ASP A 84 -21.83 10.45 -2.09
CA ASP A 84 -23.05 10.90 -1.46
C ASP A 84 -23.20 10.26 -0.06
N GLU A 85 -22.79 10.99 0.98
CA GLU A 85 -22.87 10.52 2.36
C GLU A 85 -24.28 10.17 2.81
N LYS A 86 -25.29 10.89 2.30
CA LYS A 86 -26.70 10.64 2.66
C LYS A 86 -27.19 9.34 2.04
N LYS A 87 -26.98 9.17 0.72
CA LYS A 87 -27.34 7.97 0.00
C LYS A 87 -26.58 6.73 0.52
N ALA A 88 -25.33 6.90 0.91
CA ALA A 88 -24.51 5.84 1.47
C ALA A 88 -24.82 5.55 2.94
N CYS A 89 -25.71 6.29 3.61
CA CYS A 89 -25.92 6.21 5.06
C CYS A 89 -24.62 6.30 5.86
N PHE A 90 -23.69 7.16 5.39
CA PHE A 90 -22.35 7.26 5.93
C PHE A 90 -22.35 7.93 7.31
N PRO A 91 -21.82 7.30 8.36
CA PRO A 91 -21.93 7.84 9.72
C PRO A 91 -21.00 9.02 9.96
N GLU A 92 -21.45 9.96 10.80
CA GLU A 92 -20.60 11.10 11.23
C GLU A 92 -19.29 10.69 11.90
N GLU A 93 -19.24 9.52 12.52
CA GLU A 93 -18.02 9.00 13.18
C GLU A 93 -16.83 9.00 12.21
N TRP A 94 -17.04 8.55 10.98
CA TRP A 94 -16.03 8.58 9.93
C TRP A 94 -15.63 10.00 9.52
N SER A 95 -16.60 10.91 9.45
CA SER A 95 -16.37 12.32 9.09
C SER A 95 -15.58 13.07 10.17
N LYS A 96 -15.70 12.64 11.45
CA LYS A 96 -14.97 13.21 12.59
C LYS A 96 -13.49 12.82 12.62
N ILE A 97 -13.07 11.78 11.88
CA ILE A 97 -11.65 11.40 11.79
C ILE A 97 -10.87 12.53 11.11
N LYS A 98 -10.01 13.20 11.88
CA LYS A 98 -9.18 14.31 11.38
C LYS A 98 -8.02 13.75 10.58
N VAL A 99 -8.06 13.90 9.26
CA VAL A 99 -7.02 13.48 8.32
C VAL A 99 -6.93 14.46 7.17
N ASP A 100 -5.72 14.72 6.68
CA ASP A 100 -5.47 15.51 5.48
C ASP A 100 -5.46 14.60 4.25
N GLU A 101 -6.55 14.62 3.51
CA GLU A 101 -6.72 13.81 2.29
C GLU A 101 -5.84 14.27 1.13
N SER A 102 -5.37 15.52 1.15
CA SER A 102 -4.60 16.12 0.04
C SER A 102 -3.28 15.40 -0.19
N LEU A 103 -2.66 14.89 0.88
CA LEU A 103 -1.41 14.15 0.82
C LEU A 103 -1.58 12.81 0.11
N LEU A 104 -2.67 12.08 0.44
CA LEU A 104 -3.00 10.81 -0.22
C LEU A 104 -3.38 11.04 -1.68
N LEU A 105 -4.22 12.06 -1.95
CA LEU A 105 -4.60 12.42 -3.32
C LEU A 105 -3.37 12.68 -4.19
N ARG A 106 -2.40 13.44 -3.67
CA ARG A 106 -1.15 13.69 -4.39
C ARG A 106 -0.37 12.41 -4.67
N ASP A 107 -0.27 11.48 -3.69
CA ASP A 107 0.39 10.19 -3.90
C ASP A 107 -0.32 9.35 -4.96
N ILE A 108 -1.67 9.37 -4.98
CA ILE A 108 -2.49 8.69 -5.99
C ILE A 108 -2.26 9.27 -7.38
N LEU A 109 -2.26 10.61 -7.52
CA LEU A 109 -2.04 11.28 -8.80
C LEU A 109 -0.62 11.06 -9.33
N ASP A 110 0.38 11.10 -8.44
CA ASP A 110 1.77 10.79 -8.77
C ASP A 110 1.96 9.30 -9.19
N ALA A 111 1.04 8.41 -8.80
CA ALA A 111 1.04 7.00 -9.17
C ALA A 111 0.35 6.70 -10.52
N GLY A 112 -0.35 7.69 -11.10
CA GLY A 112 -1.12 7.53 -12.34
C GLY A 112 -2.41 6.74 -12.18
N VAL A 113 -3.12 6.51 -13.29
CA VAL A 113 -4.44 5.89 -13.29
C VAL A 113 -4.45 4.48 -12.69
N TYR A 114 -3.41 3.71 -12.94
CA TYR A 114 -3.28 2.31 -12.50
C TYR A 114 -2.37 2.11 -11.29
N GLY A 115 -1.80 3.18 -10.72
CA GLY A 115 -0.89 3.06 -9.58
C GLY A 115 0.52 2.56 -9.92
N TYR A 116 0.90 2.53 -11.19
CA TYR A 116 2.09 1.81 -11.66
C TYR A 116 3.09 2.65 -12.45
N GLU A 117 2.98 3.96 -12.44
CA GLU A 117 3.89 4.81 -13.20
C GLU A 117 5.21 5.02 -12.45
N GLY A 118 6.22 4.26 -12.88
CA GLY A 118 7.62 4.46 -12.52
C GLY A 118 8.29 3.26 -11.83
N ARG A 119 9.43 2.86 -12.37
CA ARG A 119 10.29 1.84 -11.76
C ARG A 119 10.81 2.28 -10.40
N GLU A 120 10.95 3.58 -10.18
CA GLU A 120 11.39 4.20 -8.93
C GLU A 120 10.41 3.89 -7.77
N ARG A 121 9.10 3.92 -8.04
CA ARG A 121 8.08 3.52 -7.05
C ARG A 121 8.20 2.05 -6.68
N ARG A 122 8.47 1.18 -7.63
CA ARG A 122 8.69 -0.25 -7.37
C ARG A 122 9.96 -0.47 -6.54
N HIS A 123 11.03 0.27 -6.77
CA HIS A 123 12.25 0.19 -5.96
C HIS A 123 12.04 0.80 -4.56
N SER A 124 11.24 1.85 -4.43
CA SER A 124 10.90 2.43 -3.12
C SER A 124 10.00 1.53 -2.28
N SER A 125 9.29 0.57 -2.88
CA SER A 125 8.37 -0.33 -2.16
C SER A 125 9.08 -1.20 -1.12
N ASN A 126 10.32 -1.62 -1.38
CA ASN A 126 11.11 -2.38 -0.41
C ASN A 126 11.41 -1.55 0.85
N LEU A 127 11.61 -0.24 0.70
CA LEU A 127 11.83 0.66 1.84
C LEU A 127 10.56 0.79 2.69
N THR A 128 9.41 1.01 2.05
CA THR A 128 8.13 1.15 2.75
C THR A 128 7.72 -0.14 3.45
N LEU A 129 7.80 -1.28 2.77
CA LEU A 129 7.47 -2.58 3.36
C LEU A 129 8.41 -2.97 4.51
N ASN A 130 9.70 -2.72 4.38
CA ASN A 130 10.67 -2.99 5.43
C ASN A 130 10.39 -2.12 6.67
N GLU A 131 9.99 -0.85 6.49
CA GLU A 131 9.64 0.01 7.62
C GLU A 131 8.36 -0.45 8.31
N VAL A 132 7.32 -0.78 7.56
CA VAL A 132 6.06 -1.33 8.10
C VAL A 132 6.33 -2.64 8.85
N SER A 133 7.06 -3.58 8.24
CA SER A 133 7.40 -4.86 8.87
C SER A 133 8.24 -4.67 10.13
N ARG A 134 9.16 -3.71 10.13
CA ARG A 134 9.99 -3.38 11.29
C ARG A 134 9.13 -2.97 12.49
N GLN A 135 8.16 -2.12 12.28
CA GLN A 135 7.33 -1.62 13.38
C GLN A 135 6.30 -2.64 13.83
N TRP A 136 5.62 -3.32 12.93
CA TRP A 136 4.59 -4.29 13.29
C TRP A 136 5.15 -5.57 13.92
N ASN A 137 6.39 -5.97 13.55
CA ASN A 137 7.06 -7.16 14.11
C ASN A 137 8.04 -6.83 15.24
N GLY A 138 8.21 -5.54 15.60
CA GLY A 138 9.16 -5.12 16.65
C GLY A 138 10.64 -5.28 16.27
N GLU A 139 10.97 -5.41 14.98
CA GLU A 139 12.35 -5.57 14.52
C GLU A 139 13.11 -4.23 14.53
N ARG A 140 14.25 -4.18 15.24
CA ARG A 140 15.09 -2.97 15.37
C ARG A 140 16.07 -2.72 14.20
N LYS A 141 15.97 -3.43 13.09
CA LYS A 141 16.93 -3.33 11.99
C LYS A 141 16.63 -2.14 11.07
N ASN A 142 17.68 -1.42 10.65
CA ASN A 142 17.53 -0.30 9.73
C ASN A 142 17.04 -0.77 8.35
N PRO A 143 15.90 -0.27 7.85
CA PRO A 143 15.28 -0.75 6.60
C PRO A 143 16.16 -0.50 5.37
N VAL A 144 16.95 0.59 5.36
CA VAL A 144 17.89 0.89 4.28
C VAL A 144 19.00 -0.17 4.23
N LEU A 145 19.56 -0.53 5.40
CA LEU A 145 20.58 -1.58 5.49
C LEU A 145 20.02 -2.95 5.09
N GLN A 146 18.78 -3.29 5.46
CA GLN A 146 18.14 -4.54 5.03
C GLN A 146 17.90 -4.59 3.52
N THR A 147 17.61 -3.45 2.90
CA THR A 147 17.42 -3.36 1.45
C THR A 147 18.75 -3.53 0.70
N ILE A 148 19.83 -2.96 1.21
CA ILE A 148 21.17 -3.06 0.60
C ILE A 148 21.81 -4.42 0.92
N PHE A 149 21.67 -4.88 2.18
CA PHE A 149 22.25 -6.11 2.72
C PHE A 149 21.17 -7.07 3.23
N PRO A 150 20.38 -7.67 2.33
CA PRO A 150 19.31 -8.58 2.74
C PRO A 150 19.86 -9.83 3.43
N SER A 151 18.99 -10.45 4.25
CA SER A 151 19.36 -11.64 5.01
C SER A 151 19.70 -12.83 4.11
N LEU A 152 20.49 -13.78 4.63
CA LEU A 152 20.84 -15.02 3.94
C LEU A 152 19.58 -15.78 3.45
N LYS A 153 18.50 -15.78 4.24
CA LYS A 153 17.22 -16.44 3.89
C LYS A 153 16.60 -15.84 2.62
N SER A 154 16.61 -14.52 2.52
CA SER A 154 16.10 -13.80 1.35
C SER A 154 16.98 -14.03 0.12
N MET A 155 18.33 -14.00 0.30
CA MET A 155 19.28 -14.13 -0.79
C MET A 155 19.39 -15.55 -1.36
N LYS A 156 19.06 -16.60 -0.60
CA LYS A 156 19.06 -18.00 -1.08
C LYS A 156 18.09 -18.25 -2.25
N ASN A 157 17.04 -17.44 -2.34
CA ASN A 157 16.06 -17.53 -3.44
C ASN A 157 16.59 -16.89 -4.73
N GLU A 158 17.39 -15.84 -4.60
CA GLU A 158 17.98 -15.11 -5.72
C GLU A 158 19.29 -15.76 -6.21
N PHE A 159 20.08 -16.28 -5.28
CA PHE A 159 21.41 -16.87 -5.55
C PHE A 159 21.49 -18.32 -5.06
N ALA A 160 21.28 -19.27 -5.99
CA ALA A 160 21.25 -20.69 -5.66
C ALA A 160 22.54 -21.22 -4.98
N PHE A 161 23.71 -20.64 -5.26
CA PHE A 161 24.98 -21.03 -4.65
C PHE A 161 25.02 -20.80 -3.14
N LEU A 162 24.24 -19.84 -2.61
CA LEU A 162 24.17 -19.58 -1.16
C LEU A 162 23.49 -20.72 -0.38
N LYS A 163 22.78 -21.62 -1.05
CA LYS A 163 22.26 -22.84 -0.43
C LYS A 163 23.37 -23.82 -0.05
N LYS A 164 24.46 -23.84 -0.84
CA LYS A 164 25.61 -24.72 -0.64
C LYS A 164 26.72 -24.02 0.17
N ILE A 165 26.96 -22.74 -0.06
CA ILE A 165 28.09 -21.99 0.48
C ILE A 165 27.59 -20.66 1.10
N PRO A 166 27.03 -20.70 2.35
CA PRO A 166 26.42 -19.53 2.98
C PRO A 166 27.38 -18.36 3.26
N PHE A 167 28.69 -18.61 3.44
CA PHE A 167 29.68 -17.57 3.73
C PHE A 167 30.02 -16.68 2.52
N LEU A 168 29.58 -17.04 1.31
CA LEU A 168 29.66 -16.16 0.13
C LEU A 168 28.56 -15.07 0.09
N LEU A 169 27.85 -14.86 1.17
CA LEU A 169 26.83 -13.81 1.27
C LEU A 169 27.35 -12.40 0.93
N PRO A 170 28.57 -11.97 1.38
CA PRO A 170 29.11 -10.67 0.99
C PRO A 170 29.35 -10.55 -0.52
N ALA A 171 29.80 -11.63 -1.17
CA ALA A 171 29.97 -11.66 -2.62
C ALA A 171 28.64 -11.54 -3.36
N ALA A 172 27.59 -12.19 -2.85
CA ALA A 172 26.23 -12.05 -3.39
C ALA A 172 25.70 -10.62 -3.26
N TRP A 173 25.95 -9.94 -2.15
CA TRP A 173 25.61 -8.52 -1.99
C TRP A 173 26.36 -7.64 -3.02
N LEU A 174 27.65 -7.88 -3.23
CA LEU A 174 28.44 -7.13 -4.21
C LEU A 174 27.88 -7.35 -5.63
N ILE A 175 27.63 -8.60 -6.02
CA ILE A 175 27.03 -8.94 -7.33
C ILE A 175 25.68 -8.25 -7.51
N ARG A 176 24.85 -8.23 -6.47
CA ARG A 176 23.55 -7.57 -6.49
C ARG A 176 23.70 -6.05 -6.67
N ILE A 177 24.60 -5.41 -5.93
CA ILE A 177 24.87 -3.97 -6.05
C ILE A 177 25.37 -3.64 -7.46
N LEU A 178 26.33 -4.39 -8.00
CA LEU A 178 26.85 -4.19 -9.35
C LEU A 178 25.81 -4.41 -10.44
N ARG A 179 24.94 -5.42 -10.27
CA ARG A 179 23.80 -5.68 -11.17
C ARG A 179 22.80 -4.51 -11.14
N TYR A 180 22.50 -4.03 -9.94
CA TYR A 180 21.63 -2.87 -9.74
C TYR A 180 22.20 -1.60 -10.37
N GLU A 181 23.51 -1.35 -10.18
CA GLU A 181 24.22 -0.22 -10.82
C GLU A 181 24.20 -0.32 -12.35
N LYS A 182 24.43 -1.52 -12.90
CA LYS A 182 24.40 -1.77 -14.34
C LYS A 182 23.00 -1.55 -14.94
N GLU A 183 21.95 -1.97 -14.25
CA GLU A 183 20.56 -1.72 -14.67
C GLU A 183 20.22 -0.23 -14.60
N MET A 184 20.71 0.47 -13.59
CA MET A 184 20.52 1.92 -13.45
C MET A 184 21.25 2.71 -14.53
N ARG A 185 22.47 2.32 -14.89
CA ARG A 185 23.26 2.96 -15.98
C ARG A 185 22.60 2.78 -17.37
N LYS A 186 21.92 1.66 -17.60
CA LYS A 186 21.17 1.43 -18.85
C LYS A 186 19.95 2.36 -19.01
N ASN A 187 19.46 2.92 -17.90
CA ASN A 187 18.31 3.82 -17.85
C ASN A 187 18.75 5.26 -17.49
N ALA A 188 19.63 5.83 -18.28
CA ALA A 188 20.51 6.99 -18.05
C ALA A 188 19.91 8.34 -17.58
N HIS A 189 18.66 8.40 -17.07
CA HIS A 189 18.04 9.66 -16.63
C HIS A 189 17.36 9.64 -15.25
N LYS A 190 17.46 8.54 -14.47
CA LYS A 190 16.74 8.46 -13.18
C LYS A 190 17.62 7.87 -12.07
N ASN A 191 17.84 8.65 -11.02
CA ASN A 191 18.81 8.40 -9.97
C ASN A 191 18.26 7.55 -8.80
N VAL A 192 19.13 6.73 -8.16
CA VAL A 192 18.87 6.05 -6.86
C VAL A 192 18.33 7.04 -5.82
N THR A 193 18.79 8.31 -5.87
CA THR A 193 18.31 9.40 -5.04
C THR A 193 16.82 9.66 -5.19
N ASP A 194 16.22 9.46 -6.36
CA ASP A 194 14.78 9.70 -6.58
C ASP A 194 13.93 8.58 -5.99
N ALA A 195 14.36 7.32 -6.10
CA ALA A 195 13.70 6.21 -5.43
C ALA A 195 13.73 6.34 -3.89
N LEU A 196 14.86 6.81 -3.34
CA LEU A 196 15.00 7.10 -1.91
C LEU A 196 14.11 8.26 -1.47
N LYS A 197 14.04 9.35 -2.25
CA LYS A 197 13.14 10.49 -1.98
C LYS A 197 11.68 10.07 -1.99
N ILE A 198 11.26 9.28 -2.99
CA ILE A 198 9.89 8.74 -3.07
C ILE A 198 9.61 7.85 -1.86
N GLY A 199 10.52 6.93 -1.51
CA GLY A 199 10.39 6.04 -0.36
C GLY A 199 10.24 6.80 0.95
N ASN A 200 11.11 7.78 1.21
CA ASN A 200 11.05 8.60 2.42
C ASN A 200 9.77 9.43 2.51
N ARG A 201 9.33 10.04 1.41
CA ARG A 201 8.07 10.78 1.36
C ARG A 201 6.85 9.89 1.68
N ARG A 202 6.86 8.66 1.18
CA ARG A 202 5.78 7.69 1.45
C ARG A 202 5.82 7.17 2.88
N ILE A 203 7.00 6.96 3.46
CA ILE A 203 7.16 6.65 4.90
C ILE A 203 6.60 7.79 5.75
N GLU A 204 6.91 9.05 5.42
CA GLU A 204 6.35 10.21 6.11
C GLU A 204 4.82 10.27 5.99
N LEU A 205 4.28 9.94 4.82
CA LEU A 205 2.84 9.86 4.59
C LEU A 205 2.19 8.77 5.47
N MET A 206 2.82 7.60 5.59
CA MET A 206 2.34 6.51 6.45
C MET A 206 2.33 6.92 7.94
N ARG A 207 3.34 7.69 8.39
CA ARG A 207 3.36 8.28 9.73
C ARG A 207 2.21 9.25 9.96
N LYS A 208 1.94 10.14 9.01
CA LYS A 208 0.81 11.07 9.09
C LYS A 208 -0.55 10.38 9.16
N TYR A 209 -0.67 9.20 8.56
CA TYR A 209 -1.86 8.34 8.66
C TYR A 209 -1.81 7.36 9.82
N LYS A 210 -0.84 7.49 10.74
CA LYS A 210 -0.69 6.65 11.94
C LYS A 210 -0.65 5.15 11.63
N ILE A 211 -0.18 4.77 10.47
CA ILE A 211 0.04 3.37 10.08
C ILE A 211 1.32 2.87 10.73
N ILE A 212 2.28 3.76 10.88
CA ILE A 212 3.58 3.57 11.53
C ILE A 212 3.87 4.78 12.44
N GLU A 213 4.71 4.57 13.46
CA GLU A 213 5.18 5.62 14.39
C GLU A 213 6.24 6.54 13.81
#